data_6c3f23cf48b236d174b9e984e511494b
#
_entry.id   6c3f23cf48b236d174b9e984e511494b
#
_cell.length_a   1.000
_cell.length_b   1.000
_cell.length_c   1.000
_cell.angle_alpha   90.00
_cell.angle_beta   90.00
_cell.angle_gamma   90.00
#
_symmetry.space_group_name_H-M   'P 1'
#
loop_
_entity.id
_entity.type
_entity.pdbx_description
1 polymer ?
#
loop_
_entity_poly.entity_id
_entity_poly.type
_entity_poly.pdbx_seq_one_letter_code
_entity_poly.pdbx_strand_id
1 'polypeptide(L)'
;VSTPQTQSIPPHVPAHLVLDFDLFEVTPELRDPFDKWQALLDNGAPPIFWTPRNGGHWTFLKYDDIREAYRNHETFSNRHQSIPRTEPWPLLQPNGVDPPEHSKFRNLLVPLFTPAAVSLMQEEVRRRTRMLIDAFADRGACDFVADFSGKLPTGMFIHLMGMDEGRLSEFIALADFFMRVEDPVAKARNVGEIYGVLGEFFRHKEHHLGNDIASLLLRARDTAGSGVTQQEVIDCTFLLFVAGLDTVTSTMNFIWRHLATVPATRREIAGHLEQPDKLSRALEELFRVYAVSIIYRRVKKDTVYKGVQLKADDMVVLPDNLANRDPAVFDRPAELDLTRKVNPHLTFGLGVHRCLGSHLAKLEVATALQEWLPRIADFRIDTAIPVKIYAGPVMGFRSLPLRWDARA
;
A
#
# COMPACT_ATOMS: atom_id res chain seq x y z
N VAL A 1 -16.82 -15.52 10.11
CA VAL A 1 -16.68 -15.78 8.66
C VAL A 1 -17.97 -15.27 8.04
N SER A 2 -17.94 -14.09 7.42
CA SER A 2 -19.07 -13.55 6.67
C SER A 2 -19.30 -14.44 5.46
N THR A 3 -20.58 -14.72 5.16
CA THR A 3 -20.96 -15.45 3.94
C THR A 3 -20.44 -14.66 2.73
N PRO A 4 -19.70 -15.27 1.79
CA PRO A 4 -19.18 -14.55 0.63
C PRO A 4 -20.34 -13.88 -0.12
N GLN A 5 -20.30 -12.56 -0.27
CA GLN A 5 -21.30 -11.86 -1.09
C GLN A 5 -21.06 -12.25 -2.55
N THR A 6 -21.86 -13.18 -3.04
CA THR A 6 -21.82 -13.61 -4.45
C THR A 6 -22.93 -12.87 -5.20
N GLN A 7 -22.53 -12.11 -6.22
CA GLN A 7 -23.45 -11.38 -7.08
C GLN A 7 -23.94 -12.26 -8.23
N SER A 8 -25.18 -12.09 -8.68
CA SER A 8 -25.65 -12.68 -9.94
C SER A 8 -24.87 -12.12 -11.12
N ILE A 9 -24.56 -12.99 -12.09
CA ILE A 9 -23.79 -12.59 -13.28
C ILE A 9 -24.63 -11.59 -14.10
N PRO A 10 -24.15 -10.36 -14.34
CA PRO A 10 -24.87 -9.38 -15.15
C PRO A 10 -25.01 -9.84 -16.61
N PRO A 11 -26.08 -9.46 -17.31
CA PRO A 11 -26.32 -9.91 -18.70
C PRO A 11 -25.24 -9.53 -19.72
N HIS A 12 -24.47 -8.50 -19.44
CA HIS A 12 -23.38 -8.05 -20.32
C HIS A 12 -22.07 -8.83 -20.15
N VAL A 13 -21.99 -9.69 -19.13
CA VAL A 13 -20.80 -10.49 -18.82
C VAL A 13 -20.86 -11.82 -19.56
N PRO A 14 -19.95 -12.10 -20.50
CA PRO A 14 -19.93 -13.38 -21.21
C PRO A 14 -19.54 -14.53 -20.26
N ALA A 15 -20.24 -15.65 -20.35
CA ALA A 15 -20.02 -16.80 -19.43
C ALA A 15 -18.56 -17.33 -19.45
N HIS A 16 -17.88 -17.27 -20.60
CA HIS A 16 -16.51 -17.75 -20.73
C HIS A 16 -15.46 -16.82 -20.06
N LEU A 17 -15.86 -15.62 -19.62
CA LEU A 17 -15.02 -14.68 -18.85
C LEU A 17 -15.32 -14.73 -17.35
N VAL A 18 -16.22 -15.61 -16.91
CA VAL A 18 -16.55 -15.73 -15.47
C VAL A 18 -15.62 -16.71 -14.80
N LEU A 19 -14.91 -16.25 -13.76
CA LEU A 19 -14.10 -17.08 -12.88
C LEU A 19 -14.54 -16.90 -11.44
N ASP A 20 -14.51 -17.98 -10.67
CA ASP A 20 -14.73 -17.94 -9.22
C ASP A 20 -13.41 -17.57 -8.51
N PHE A 21 -13.24 -16.28 -8.22
CA PHE A 21 -12.02 -15.75 -7.61
C PHE A 21 -12.38 -14.74 -6.50
N ASP A 22 -11.99 -15.05 -5.27
CA ASP A 22 -12.23 -14.21 -4.10
C ASP A 22 -10.94 -13.46 -3.70
N LEU A 23 -10.97 -12.12 -3.68
CA LEU A 23 -9.82 -11.27 -3.37
C LEU A 23 -9.28 -11.49 -1.94
N PHE A 24 -10.17 -11.77 -1.00
CA PHE A 24 -9.87 -11.82 0.44
C PHE A 24 -9.59 -13.24 0.95
N GLU A 25 -9.87 -14.26 0.15
CA GLU A 25 -9.68 -15.62 0.58
C GLU A 25 -8.23 -15.94 0.93
N VAL A 26 -8.03 -16.50 2.11
CA VAL A 26 -6.77 -17.08 2.59
C VAL A 26 -7.06 -18.48 3.06
N THR A 27 -6.64 -19.48 2.26
CA THR A 27 -6.78 -20.88 2.65
C THR A 27 -5.69 -21.29 3.65
N PRO A 28 -5.88 -22.35 4.44
CA PRO A 28 -4.86 -22.85 5.37
C PRO A 28 -3.54 -23.26 4.70
N GLU A 29 -3.60 -23.63 3.42
CA GLU A 29 -2.46 -24.06 2.60
C GLU A 29 -1.69 -22.88 2.01
N LEU A 30 -2.33 -21.71 1.89
CA LEU A 30 -1.72 -20.51 1.31
C LEU A 30 -0.59 -20.02 2.23
N ARG A 31 0.64 -20.06 1.74
CA ARG A 31 1.84 -19.63 2.46
C ARG A 31 2.33 -18.26 2.02
N ASP A 32 1.98 -17.88 0.79
CA ASP A 32 2.29 -16.59 0.19
C ASP A 32 1.05 -16.05 -0.55
N PRO A 33 0.52 -14.88 -0.21
CA PRO A 33 -0.65 -14.34 -0.88
C PRO A 33 -0.41 -14.05 -2.38
N PHE A 34 0.84 -13.97 -2.84
CA PHE A 34 1.15 -13.86 -4.26
C PHE A 34 0.88 -15.15 -5.06
N ASP A 35 0.97 -16.32 -4.42
CA ASP A 35 0.75 -17.62 -5.08
C ASP A 35 -0.67 -17.74 -5.64
N LYS A 36 -1.64 -17.18 -4.96
CA LYS A 36 -3.05 -17.12 -5.39
C LYS A 36 -3.21 -16.40 -6.74
N TRP A 37 -2.50 -15.29 -6.90
CA TRP A 37 -2.53 -14.51 -8.14
C TRP A 37 -1.76 -15.23 -9.26
N GLN A 38 -0.62 -15.82 -8.92
CA GLN A 38 0.17 -16.61 -9.88
C GLN A 38 -0.63 -17.78 -10.42
N ALA A 39 -1.40 -18.46 -9.59
CA ALA A 39 -2.26 -19.58 -9.98
C ALA A 39 -3.29 -19.20 -11.07
N LEU A 40 -3.74 -17.94 -11.14
CA LEU A 40 -4.60 -17.48 -12.25
C LEU A 40 -3.88 -17.58 -13.59
N LEU A 41 -2.62 -17.14 -13.65
CA LEU A 41 -1.81 -17.19 -14.87
C LEU A 41 -1.47 -18.62 -15.25
N ASP A 42 -1.07 -19.45 -14.29
CA ASP A 42 -0.68 -20.83 -14.47
C ASP A 42 -1.85 -21.70 -14.96
N ASN A 43 -3.08 -21.37 -14.54
CA ASN A 43 -4.31 -22.04 -14.96
C ASN A 43 -4.92 -21.44 -16.25
N GLY A 44 -4.24 -20.50 -16.92
CA GLY A 44 -4.68 -19.94 -18.19
C GLY A 44 -5.91 -19.03 -18.10
N ALA A 45 -6.04 -18.27 -17.01
CA ALA A 45 -7.12 -17.30 -16.86
C ALA A 45 -7.15 -16.30 -18.05
N PRO A 46 -8.34 -15.88 -18.53
CA PRO A 46 -8.45 -14.85 -19.55
C PRO A 46 -7.76 -13.55 -19.11
N PRO A 47 -7.15 -12.78 -20.04
CA PRO A 47 -6.50 -11.50 -19.72
C PRO A 47 -7.39 -10.51 -18.99
N ILE A 48 -8.69 -10.58 -19.23
CA ILE A 48 -9.75 -9.85 -18.55
C ILE A 48 -10.81 -10.86 -18.16
N PHE A 49 -11.13 -10.96 -16.89
CA PHE A 49 -12.20 -11.83 -16.39
C PHE A 49 -13.10 -11.09 -15.40
N TRP A 50 -14.27 -11.62 -15.19
CA TRP A 50 -15.22 -11.17 -14.18
C TRP A 50 -15.42 -12.23 -13.11
N THR A 51 -15.53 -11.82 -11.84
CA THR A 51 -15.86 -12.71 -10.75
C THR A 51 -17.15 -12.28 -10.05
N PRO A 52 -18.03 -13.25 -9.66
CA PRO A 52 -19.21 -12.94 -8.84
C PRO A 52 -18.88 -12.67 -7.38
N ARG A 53 -17.65 -12.95 -6.94
CA ARG A 53 -17.21 -12.73 -5.56
C ARG A 53 -17.04 -11.26 -5.23
N ASN A 54 -17.06 -10.94 -3.93
CA ASN A 54 -16.77 -9.62 -3.37
C ASN A 54 -17.64 -8.50 -3.98
N GLY A 55 -18.92 -8.81 -4.32
CA GLY A 55 -19.87 -7.88 -4.93
C GLY A 55 -19.77 -7.74 -6.45
N GLY A 56 -19.00 -8.61 -7.12
CA GLY A 56 -18.85 -8.65 -8.57
C GLY A 56 -17.91 -7.59 -9.13
N HIS A 57 -16.88 -8.01 -9.87
CA HIS A 57 -15.92 -7.10 -10.47
C HIS A 57 -15.16 -7.72 -11.62
N TRP A 58 -14.66 -6.88 -12.50
CA TRP A 58 -13.67 -7.23 -13.52
C TRP A 58 -12.26 -7.25 -12.93
N THR A 59 -11.36 -8.07 -13.49
CA THR A 59 -9.93 -8.08 -13.15
C THR A 59 -9.11 -8.06 -14.42
N PHE A 60 -8.12 -7.17 -14.50
CA PHE A 60 -7.18 -7.08 -15.62
C PHE A 60 -5.87 -7.75 -15.20
N LEU A 61 -5.33 -8.67 -16.02
CA LEU A 61 -4.14 -9.45 -15.67
C LEU A 61 -2.87 -9.01 -16.40
N LYS A 62 -2.98 -8.23 -17.50
CA LYS A 62 -1.83 -7.86 -18.32
C LYS A 62 -1.30 -6.48 -17.96
N TYR A 63 0.02 -6.36 -17.99
CA TYR A 63 0.74 -5.10 -17.72
C TYR A 63 0.17 -3.92 -18.51
N ASP A 64 0.02 -4.06 -19.84
CA ASP A 64 -0.45 -2.97 -20.68
C ASP A 64 -1.88 -2.53 -20.38
N ASP A 65 -2.76 -3.46 -19.99
CA ASP A 65 -4.13 -3.15 -19.60
C ASP A 65 -4.19 -2.40 -18.27
N ILE A 66 -3.40 -2.84 -17.31
CA ILE A 66 -3.27 -2.18 -16.01
C ILE A 66 -2.65 -0.79 -16.18
N ARG A 67 -1.59 -0.68 -16.99
CA ARG A 67 -0.93 0.60 -17.31
C ARG A 67 -1.89 1.59 -17.99
N GLU A 68 -2.73 1.12 -18.91
CA GLU A 68 -3.72 1.96 -19.56
C GLU A 68 -4.79 2.42 -18.56
N ALA A 69 -5.33 1.51 -17.76
CA ALA A 69 -6.32 1.85 -16.74
C ALA A 69 -5.80 2.88 -15.72
N TYR A 70 -4.52 2.87 -15.40
CA TYR A 70 -3.88 3.90 -14.56
C TYR A 70 -3.87 5.29 -15.22
N ARG A 71 -3.70 5.37 -16.54
CA ARG A 71 -3.57 6.63 -17.28
C ARG A 71 -4.91 7.20 -17.73
N ASN A 72 -5.85 6.34 -17.97
CA ASN A 72 -7.15 6.69 -18.56
C ASN A 72 -8.21 6.93 -17.48
N HIS A 73 -8.05 8.01 -16.70
CA HIS A 73 -9.03 8.42 -15.69
C HIS A 73 -10.37 8.89 -16.28
N GLU A 74 -10.46 9.15 -17.59
CA GLU A 74 -11.71 9.47 -18.28
C GLU A 74 -12.62 8.24 -18.43
N THR A 75 -12.04 7.04 -18.44
CA THR A 75 -12.78 5.77 -18.48
C THR A 75 -12.77 5.09 -17.12
N PHE A 76 -11.62 5.06 -16.45
CA PHE A 76 -11.37 4.31 -15.20
C PHE A 76 -11.14 5.28 -14.04
N SER A 77 -12.23 5.67 -13.39
CA SER A 77 -12.25 6.62 -12.27
C SER A 77 -11.65 6.03 -11.00
N ASN A 78 -11.06 6.91 -10.20
CA ASN A 78 -10.63 6.58 -8.83
C ASN A 78 -11.75 6.75 -7.78
N ARG A 79 -12.95 7.14 -8.17
CA ARG A 79 -14.07 7.28 -7.22
C ARG A 79 -14.54 5.92 -6.71
N HIS A 80 -14.86 5.84 -5.41
CA HIS A 80 -15.37 4.63 -4.74
C HIS A 80 -14.43 3.42 -4.84
N GLN A 81 -13.28 3.51 -4.20
CA GLN A 81 -12.24 2.49 -4.22
C GLN A 81 -12.44 1.40 -3.17
N SER A 82 -13.64 0.83 -3.04
CA SER A 82 -13.87 -0.34 -2.17
C SER A 82 -14.44 -1.51 -2.94
N ILE A 83 -13.95 -2.71 -2.63
CA ILE A 83 -14.50 -3.99 -3.06
C ILE A 83 -14.58 -4.88 -1.80
N PRO A 84 -15.78 -5.42 -1.46
CA PRO A 84 -17.07 -5.10 -2.04
C PRO A 84 -17.40 -3.62 -1.90
N ARG A 85 -18.24 -3.10 -2.81
CA ARG A 85 -18.67 -1.70 -2.76
C ARG A 85 -19.43 -1.43 -1.46
N THR A 86 -18.98 -0.44 -0.73
CA THR A 86 -19.56 -0.03 0.56
C THR A 86 -20.01 1.43 0.46
N GLU A 87 -21.23 1.72 0.88
CA GLU A 87 -21.76 3.08 0.93
C GLU A 87 -22.29 3.38 2.35
N PRO A 88 -22.02 4.57 2.90
CA PRO A 88 -21.14 5.59 2.37
C PRO A 88 -19.67 5.20 2.47
N TRP A 89 -18.88 5.56 1.46
CA TRP A 89 -17.43 5.41 1.48
C TRP A 89 -16.75 6.76 1.73
N PRO A 90 -15.72 6.85 2.60
CA PRO A 90 -15.04 8.12 2.85
C PRO A 90 -14.39 8.64 1.57
N LEU A 91 -14.53 9.95 1.34
CA LEU A 91 -13.91 10.60 0.19
C LEU A 91 -12.43 10.84 0.50
N LEU A 92 -11.59 9.85 0.20
CA LEU A 92 -10.15 9.87 0.47
C LEU A 92 -9.43 10.80 -0.52
N GLN A 93 -9.47 12.11 -0.27
CA GLN A 93 -8.86 13.11 -1.15
C GLN A 93 -7.32 13.16 -1.02
N PRO A 94 -6.58 13.34 -2.14
CA PRO A 94 -7.04 13.45 -3.54
C PRO A 94 -7.24 12.11 -4.25
N ASN A 95 -6.97 10.96 -3.64
CA ASN A 95 -6.98 9.68 -4.32
C ASN A 95 -8.37 9.23 -4.76
N GLY A 96 -9.40 9.53 -3.98
CA GLY A 96 -10.79 9.16 -4.25
C GLY A 96 -11.54 10.12 -5.19
N VAL A 97 -10.87 11.03 -5.89
CA VAL A 97 -11.45 11.98 -6.83
C VAL A 97 -10.64 12.05 -8.12
N ASP A 98 -11.30 12.37 -9.24
CA ASP A 98 -10.64 12.56 -10.54
C ASP A 98 -10.28 14.05 -10.77
N PRO A 99 -9.42 14.38 -11.75
CA PRO A 99 -9.26 15.74 -12.23
C PRO A 99 -10.60 16.34 -12.71
N PRO A 100 -10.85 17.68 -12.51
CA PRO A 100 -9.92 18.66 -11.96
C PRO A 100 -9.84 18.70 -10.43
N GLU A 101 -10.79 18.13 -9.70
CA GLU A 101 -10.87 18.19 -8.22
C GLU A 101 -9.63 17.59 -7.56
N HIS A 102 -9.12 16.48 -8.10
CA HIS A 102 -7.87 15.86 -7.68
C HIS A 102 -6.70 16.85 -7.57
N SER A 103 -6.57 17.77 -8.53
CA SER A 103 -5.42 18.68 -8.62
C SER A 103 -5.36 19.68 -7.47
N LYS A 104 -6.51 20.02 -6.87
CA LYS A 104 -6.61 20.95 -5.74
C LYS A 104 -5.68 20.53 -4.58
N PHE A 105 -5.81 19.29 -4.12
CA PHE A 105 -4.99 18.76 -3.03
C PHE A 105 -3.64 18.22 -3.50
N ARG A 106 -3.61 17.63 -4.69
CA ARG A 106 -2.36 17.10 -5.23
C ARG A 106 -1.29 18.17 -5.32
N ASN A 107 -1.65 19.37 -5.80
CA ASN A 107 -0.72 20.48 -5.95
C ASN A 107 -0.21 21.02 -4.60
N LEU A 108 -1.02 20.94 -3.54
CA LEU A 108 -0.59 21.29 -2.18
C LEU A 108 0.43 20.30 -1.61
N LEU A 109 0.24 19.00 -1.89
CA LEU A 109 1.02 17.94 -1.27
C LEU A 109 2.31 17.61 -2.02
N VAL A 110 2.31 17.66 -3.36
CA VAL A 110 3.48 17.28 -4.19
C VAL A 110 4.78 17.93 -3.75
N PRO A 111 4.85 19.24 -3.41
CA PRO A 111 6.09 19.87 -2.99
C PRO A 111 6.71 19.23 -1.74
N LEU A 112 5.90 18.63 -0.86
CA LEU A 112 6.35 18.00 0.39
C LEU A 112 6.95 16.60 0.19
N PHE A 113 6.67 15.96 -0.95
CA PHE A 113 7.10 14.59 -1.25
C PHE A 113 8.06 14.51 -2.45
N THR A 114 8.62 15.63 -2.88
CA THR A 114 9.70 15.64 -3.88
C THR A 114 10.96 14.93 -3.32
N PRO A 115 11.86 14.42 -4.17
CA PRO A 115 13.13 13.85 -3.71
C PRO A 115 13.89 14.75 -2.75
N ALA A 116 13.94 16.07 -3.06
CA ALA A 116 14.62 17.07 -2.23
C ALA A 116 13.95 17.23 -0.86
N ALA A 117 12.61 17.32 -0.81
CA ALA A 117 11.89 17.44 0.46
C ALA A 117 12.02 16.16 1.30
N VAL A 118 11.92 14.99 0.68
CA VAL A 118 12.05 13.70 1.36
C VAL A 118 13.48 13.49 1.88
N SER A 119 14.51 13.97 1.18
CA SER A 119 15.90 13.87 1.68
C SER A 119 16.11 14.58 3.02
N LEU A 120 15.35 15.63 3.32
CA LEU A 120 15.40 16.34 4.61
C LEU A 120 14.81 15.50 5.76
N MET A 121 14.03 14.47 5.46
CA MET A 121 13.44 13.55 6.46
C MET A 121 14.41 12.42 6.84
N GLN A 122 15.54 12.29 6.16
CA GLN A 122 16.46 11.15 6.32
C GLN A 122 16.92 10.94 7.76
N GLU A 123 17.30 12.01 8.45
CA GLU A 123 17.78 11.90 9.84
C GLU A 123 16.67 11.48 10.81
N GLU A 124 15.43 11.92 10.58
CA GLU A 124 14.30 11.51 11.41
C GLU A 124 13.93 10.03 11.17
N VAL A 125 13.89 9.60 9.91
CA VAL A 125 13.69 8.17 9.56
C VAL A 125 14.79 7.32 10.22
N ARG A 126 16.06 7.75 10.14
CA ARG A 126 17.20 7.05 10.73
C ARG A 126 17.11 6.99 12.25
N ARG A 127 16.80 8.10 12.90
CA ARG A 127 16.62 8.16 14.34
C ARG A 127 15.55 7.18 14.83
N ARG A 128 14.39 7.18 14.18
CA ARG A 128 13.28 6.26 14.52
C ARG A 128 13.66 4.81 14.27
N THR A 129 14.29 4.53 13.15
CA THR A 129 14.77 3.19 12.79
C THR A 129 15.70 2.65 13.88
N ARG A 130 16.70 3.44 14.30
CA ARG A 130 17.65 3.07 15.36
C ARG A 130 16.94 2.81 16.68
N MET A 131 16.08 3.74 17.11
CA MET A 131 15.32 3.62 18.35
C MET A 131 14.48 2.33 18.39
N LEU A 132 13.83 1.97 17.27
CA LEU A 132 13.04 0.74 17.19
C LEU A 132 13.92 -0.50 17.25
N ILE A 133 15.05 -0.54 16.55
CA ILE A 133 16.00 -1.67 16.58
C ILE A 133 16.61 -1.82 17.98
N ASP A 134 17.03 -0.72 18.61
CA ASP A 134 17.63 -0.73 19.96
C ASP A 134 16.69 -1.35 21.00
N ALA A 135 15.37 -1.23 20.83
CA ALA A 135 14.39 -1.79 21.73
C ALA A 135 14.35 -3.33 21.76
N PHE A 136 14.89 -4.03 20.75
CA PHE A 136 14.82 -5.50 20.66
C PHE A 136 16.11 -6.18 20.20
N ALA A 137 17.13 -5.46 19.75
CA ALA A 137 18.33 -6.06 19.17
C ALA A 137 19.00 -7.09 20.09
N ASP A 138 19.08 -6.79 21.38
CA ASP A 138 19.71 -7.66 22.39
C ASP A 138 18.82 -8.84 22.81
N ARG A 139 17.54 -8.85 22.43
CA ARG A 139 16.61 -9.95 22.78
C ARG A 139 16.83 -11.21 21.93
N GLY A 140 17.52 -11.08 20.77
CA GLY A 140 17.70 -12.17 19.82
C GLY A 140 16.43 -12.59 19.05
N ALA A 141 15.32 -11.88 19.24
CA ALA A 141 14.06 -12.15 18.56
C ALA A 141 13.14 -10.92 18.58
N CYS A 142 12.26 -10.82 17.58
CA CYS A 142 11.16 -9.85 17.56
C CYS A 142 9.99 -10.39 16.73
N ASP A 143 8.81 -9.81 16.92
CA ASP A 143 7.79 -9.80 15.88
C ASP A 143 8.04 -8.57 14.99
N PHE A 144 8.54 -8.77 13.78
CA PHE A 144 8.93 -7.68 12.89
C PHE A 144 7.76 -6.73 12.58
N VAL A 145 6.53 -7.24 12.53
CA VAL A 145 5.33 -6.40 12.30
C VAL A 145 5.08 -5.51 13.52
N ALA A 146 4.95 -6.12 14.69
CA ALA A 146 4.56 -5.41 15.91
C ALA A 146 5.67 -4.54 16.49
N ASP A 147 6.94 -4.98 16.37
CA ASP A 147 8.08 -4.31 16.99
C ASP A 147 8.74 -3.26 16.07
N PHE A 148 8.60 -3.40 14.72
CA PHE A 148 9.32 -2.56 13.78
C PHE A 148 8.46 -2.00 12.64
N SER A 149 8.03 -2.84 11.67
CA SER A 149 7.46 -2.36 10.41
C SER A 149 6.14 -1.62 10.56
N GLY A 150 5.30 -1.98 11.52
CA GLY A 150 4.07 -1.24 11.82
C GLY A 150 4.32 0.09 12.53
N LYS A 151 5.45 0.23 13.24
CA LYS A 151 5.75 1.44 14.02
C LYS A 151 6.46 2.52 13.20
N LEU A 152 7.37 2.15 12.30
CA LEU A 152 8.20 3.13 11.57
C LEU A 152 7.35 4.04 10.67
N PRO A 153 6.54 3.55 9.72
CA PRO A 153 5.72 4.42 8.85
C PRO A 153 4.67 5.20 9.64
N THR A 154 4.05 4.58 10.65
CA THR A 154 3.07 5.24 11.52
C THR A 154 3.70 6.40 12.30
N GLY A 155 4.88 6.17 12.87
CA GLY A 155 5.63 7.23 13.56
C GLY A 155 6.03 8.36 12.63
N MET A 156 6.40 8.07 11.38
CA MET A 156 6.69 9.10 10.38
C MET A 156 5.44 9.89 10.00
N PHE A 157 4.28 9.24 9.82
CA PHE A 157 3.02 9.94 9.58
C PHE A 157 2.67 10.90 10.72
N ILE A 158 2.71 10.42 11.98
CA ILE A 158 2.43 11.24 13.18
C ILE A 158 3.35 12.47 13.21
N HIS A 159 4.64 12.27 12.98
CA HIS A 159 5.63 13.35 12.92
C HIS A 159 5.33 14.37 11.82
N LEU A 160 5.08 13.91 10.59
CA LEU A 160 4.79 14.77 9.45
C LEU A 160 3.49 15.58 9.61
N MET A 161 2.51 15.02 10.32
CA MET A 161 1.26 15.69 10.65
C MET A 161 1.37 16.63 11.86
N GLY A 162 2.45 16.55 12.66
CA GLY A 162 2.59 17.29 13.90
C GLY A 162 1.60 16.83 14.96
N MET A 163 1.32 15.52 15.04
CA MET A 163 0.47 14.86 16.02
C MET A 163 1.27 14.42 17.24
N ASP A 164 0.55 14.09 18.33
CA ASP A 164 1.15 13.56 19.56
C ASP A 164 1.67 12.12 19.33
N GLU A 165 2.97 11.92 19.52
CA GLU A 165 3.62 10.62 19.37
C GLU A 165 3.17 9.59 20.42
N GLY A 166 2.63 10.02 21.56
CA GLY A 166 2.04 9.15 22.57
C GLY A 166 0.82 8.36 22.08
N ARG A 167 0.20 8.78 20.97
CA ARG A 167 -0.96 8.13 20.37
C ARG A 167 -0.60 7.09 19.28
N LEU A 168 0.68 6.74 19.13
CA LEU A 168 1.15 5.81 18.08
C LEU A 168 0.35 4.49 18.05
N SER A 169 0.16 3.86 19.21
CA SER A 169 -0.56 2.57 19.29
C SER A 169 -2.04 2.69 18.89
N GLU A 170 -2.68 3.81 19.19
CA GLU A 170 -4.06 4.10 18.79
C GLU A 170 -4.16 4.22 17.26
N PHE A 171 -3.27 4.97 16.63
CA PHE A 171 -3.26 5.11 15.18
C PHE A 171 -2.98 3.80 14.46
N ILE A 172 -2.05 2.98 14.97
CA ILE A 172 -1.81 1.63 14.44
C ILE A 172 -3.09 0.79 14.49
N ALA A 173 -3.79 0.78 15.63
CA ALA A 173 -5.02 0.01 15.81
C ALA A 173 -6.15 0.47 14.89
N LEU A 174 -6.34 1.78 14.73
CA LEU A 174 -7.37 2.34 13.84
C LEU A 174 -7.10 1.99 12.38
N ALA A 175 -5.85 2.11 11.92
CA ALA A 175 -5.48 1.78 10.55
C ALA A 175 -5.60 0.28 10.27
N ASP A 176 -5.11 -0.56 11.17
CA ASP A 176 -5.20 -2.02 11.05
C ASP A 176 -6.66 -2.47 10.94
N PHE A 177 -7.53 -1.92 11.78
CA PHE A 177 -8.95 -2.23 11.74
C PHE A 177 -9.59 -1.78 10.42
N PHE A 178 -9.35 -0.53 9.97
CA PHE A 178 -9.87 0.00 8.71
C PHE A 178 -9.50 -0.87 7.50
N MET A 179 -8.25 -1.30 7.43
CA MET A 179 -7.73 -2.05 6.29
C MET A 179 -8.23 -3.51 6.26
N ARG A 180 -8.58 -4.09 7.41
CA ARG A 180 -8.81 -5.55 7.54
C ARG A 180 -10.21 -5.95 7.95
N VAL A 181 -11.05 -5.00 8.39
CA VAL A 181 -12.45 -5.32 8.76
C VAL A 181 -13.28 -5.52 7.49
N GLU A 182 -13.94 -6.67 7.40
CA GLU A 182 -14.83 -7.02 6.28
C GLU A 182 -16.29 -6.65 6.56
N ASP A 183 -16.70 -6.63 7.85
CA ASP A 183 -18.06 -6.25 8.24
C ASP A 183 -18.32 -4.77 7.94
N PRO A 184 -19.28 -4.44 7.05
CA PRO A 184 -19.57 -3.07 6.65
C PRO A 184 -20.00 -2.16 7.81
N VAL A 185 -20.73 -2.71 8.79
CA VAL A 185 -21.20 -1.94 9.96
C VAL A 185 -20.02 -1.59 10.87
N ALA A 186 -19.14 -2.57 11.13
CA ALA A 186 -17.94 -2.33 11.91
C ALA A 186 -16.99 -1.38 11.19
N LYS A 187 -16.86 -1.48 9.86
CA LYS A 187 -16.08 -0.55 9.03
C LYS A 187 -16.60 0.88 9.11
N ALA A 188 -17.91 1.07 8.96
CA ALA A 188 -18.54 2.38 9.05
C ALA A 188 -18.32 3.03 10.43
N ARG A 189 -18.39 2.24 11.52
CA ARG A 189 -18.08 2.70 12.87
C ARG A 189 -16.62 3.16 12.98
N ASN A 190 -15.67 2.35 12.53
CA ASN A 190 -14.25 2.70 12.55
C ASN A 190 -13.94 3.97 11.72
N VAL A 191 -14.58 4.13 10.56
CA VAL A 191 -14.51 5.37 9.78
C VAL A 191 -14.97 6.56 10.61
N GLY A 192 -16.09 6.43 11.35
CA GLY A 192 -16.57 7.46 12.25
C GLY A 192 -15.59 7.78 13.40
N GLU A 193 -14.95 6.76 13.97
CA GLU A 193 -13.91 6.91 14.99
C GLU A 193 -12.70 7.68 14.44
N ILE A 194 -12.21 7.34 13.25
CA ILE A 194 -11.10 8.06 12.60
C ILE A 194 -11.47 9.52 12.35
N TYR A 195 -12.66 9.80 11.81
CA TYR A 195 -13.14 11.18 11.62
C TYR A 195 -13.23 11.94 12.94
N GLY A 196 -13.67 11.28 14.02
CA GLY A 196 -13.74 11.87 15.36
C GLY A 196 -12.36 12.30 15.87
N VAL A 197 -11.38 11.37 15.76
CA VAL A 197 -9.99 11.61 16.17
C VAL A 197 -9.34 12.72 15.35
N LEU A 198 -9.51 12.73 14.03
CA LEU A 198 -8.96 13.77 13.16
C LEU A 198 -9.65 15.11 13.38
N GLY A 199 -10.97 15.12 13.57
CA GLY A 199 -11.73 16.34 13.88
C GLY A 199 -11.29 16.99 15.20
N GLU A 200 -11.05 16.20 16.24
CA GLU A 200 -10.50 16.68 17.52
C GLU A 200 -9.09 17.25 17.34
N PHE A 201 -8.23 16.52 16.65
CA PHE A 201 -6.88 16.97 16.34
C PHE A 201 -6.87 18.32 15.63
N PHE A 202 -7.71 18.53 14.61
CA PHE A 202 -7.75 19.79 13.88
C PHE A 202 -8.32 20.94 14.68
N ARG A 203 -9.32 20.72 15.56
CA ARG A 203 -9.81 21.77 16.48
C ARG A 203 -8.70 22.30 17.40
N HIS A 204 -7.82 21.41 17.88
CA HIS A 204 -6.65 21.83 18.67
C HIS A 204 -5.59 22.49 17.78
N LYS A 205 -5.33 21.94 16.60
CA LYS A 205 -4.28 22.38 15.67
C LYS A 205 -4.50 23.78 15.13
N GLU A 206 -5.76 24.24 14.97
CA GLU A 206 -6.11 25.61 14.54
C GLU A 206 -5.49 26.69 15.44
N HIS A 207 -5.29 26.40 16.71
CA HIS A 207 -4.67 27.30 17.69
C HIS A 207 -3.14 27.13 17.82
N HIS A 208 -2.57 26.11 17.19
CA HIS A 208 -1.16 25.72 17.35
C HIS A 208 -0.51 25.35 15.99
N LEU A 209 -0.49 26.30 15.05
CA LEU A 209 0.08 26.09 13.72
C LEU A 209 1.61 25.97 13.79
N GLY A 210 2.16 24.98 13.10
CA GLY A 210 3.59 24.71 12.96
C GLY A 210 4.05 24.61 11.49
N ASN A 211 5.12 23.88 11.26
CA ASN A 211 5.68 23.63 9.93
C ASN A 211 5.39 22.20 9.44
N ASP A 212 4.24 21.65 9.82
CA ASP A 212 3.76 20.32 9.50
C ASP A 212 2.67 20.34 8.42
N ILE A 213 2.34 19.14 7.90
CA ILE A 213 1.33 18.98 6.83
C ILE A 213 -0.05 19.47 7.28
N ALA A 214 -0.46 19.19 8.53
CA ALA A 214 -1.75 19.61 9.03
C ALA A 214 -1.87 21.15 9.03
N SER A 215 -0.81 21.84 9.46
CA SER A 215 -0.76 23.31 9.43
C SER A 215 -0.79 23.88 8.01
N LEU A 216 -0.13 23.19 7.04
CA LEU A 216 -0.20 23.58 5.62
C LEU A 216 -1.64 23.44 5.09
N LEU A 217 -2.34 22.36 5.40
CA LEU A 217 -3.72 22.13 4.97
C LEU A 217 -4.68 23.18 5.57
N LEU A 218 -4.49 23.53 6.86
CA LEU A 218 -5.27 24.59 7.50
C LEU A 218 -5.01 25.97 6.87
N ARG A 219 -3.75 26.32 6.60
CA ARG A 219 -3.44 27.58 5.89
C ARG A 219 -4.03 27.62 4.49
N ALA A 220 -4.05 26.47 3.79
CA ALA A 220 -4.69 26.37 2.49
C ALA A 220 -6.20 26.58 2.59
N ARG A 221 -6.87 26.03 3.62
CA ARG A 221 -8.29 26.28 3.93
C ARG A 221 -8.57 27.77 4.15
N ASP A 222 -7.74 28.43 4.93
CA ASP A 222 -7.94 29.82 5.36
C ASP A 222 -7.53 30.83 4.28
N THR A 223 -6.90 30.38 3.18
CA THR A 223 -6.52 31.24 2.06
C THR A 223 -7.76 31.65 1.27
N ALA A 224 -8.00 32.94 1.11
CA ALA A 224 -9.14 33.48 0.36
C ALA A 224 -9.18 32.93 -1.07
N GLY A 225 -10.31 32.42 -1.48
CA GLY A 225 -10.55 31.86 -2.81
C GLY A 225 -9.98 30.44 -3.04
N SER A 226 -9.39 29.80 -2.03
CA SER A 226 -8.87 28.42 -2.15
C SER A 226 -9.97 27.40 -2.42
N GLY A 227 -11.19 27.64 -1.91
CA GLY A 227 -12.31 26.71 -1.94
C GLY A 227 -12.04 25.41 -1.16
N VAL A 228 -11.03 25.37 -0.28
CA VAL A 228 -10.74 24.23 0.59
C VAL A 228 -11.64 24.29 1.82
N THR A 229 -12.40 23.23 2.08
CA THR A 229 -13.28 23.13 3.24
C THR A 229 -12.61 22.38 4.40
N GLN A 230 -13.13 22.54 5.62
CA GLN A 230 -12.68 21.76 6.78
C GLN A 230 -12.83 20.26 6.57
N GLN A 231 -13.93 19.82 5.98
CA GLN A 231 -14.16 18.41 5.69
C GLN A 231 -13.11 17.86 4.72
N GLU A 232 -12.77 18.59 3.67
CA GLU A 232 -11.76 18.19 2.71
C GLU A 232 -10.34 18.12 3.34
N VAL A 233 -10.03 18.98 4.32
CA VAL A 233 -8.77 18.88 5.10
C VAL A 233 -8.73 17.56 5.88
N ILE A 234 -9.83 17.18 6.51
CA ILE A 234 -9.95 15.93 7.26
C ILE A 234 -9.88 14.74 6.31
N ASP A 235 -10.60 14.76 5.17
CA ASP A 235 -10.57 13.70 4.15
C ASP A 235 -9.18 13.49 3.57
N CYS A 236 -8.44 14.57 3.32
CA CYS A 236 -7.06 14.53 2.86
C CYS A 236 -6.14 13.88 3.92
N THR A 237 -6.32 14.25 5.18
CA THR A 237 -5.55 13.67 6.29
C THR A 237 -5.89 12.21 6.50
N PHE A 238 -7.17 11.83 6.37
CA PHE A 238 -7.59 10.44 6.43
C PHE A 238 -6.90 9.61 5.34
N LEU A 239 -6.85 10.11 4.10
CA LEU A 239 -6.10 9.42 3.05
C LEU A 239 -4.63 9.22 3.43
N LEU A 240 -3.93 10.30 3.84
CA LEU A 240 -2.52 10.24 4.20
C LEU A 240 -2.29 9.22 5.33
N PHE A 241 -3.23 9.16 6.28
CA PHE A 241 -3.21 8.21 7.38
C PHE A 241 -3.27 6.76 6.88
N VAL A 242 -4.29 6.38 6.11
CA VAL A 242 -4.47 4.97 5.71
C VAL A 242 -3.51 4.54 4.60
N ALA A 243 -3.16 5.43 3.68
CA ALA A 243 -2.29 5.10 2.54
C ALA A 243 -0.83 4.93 2.94
N GLY A 244 -0.37 5.69 3.94
CA GLY A 244 1.04 5.70 4.35
C GLY A 244 1.43 4.57 5.30
N LEU A 245 0.47 3.98 6.03
CA LEU A 245 0.79 3.05 7.10
C LEU A 245 0.93 1.61 6.63
N ASP A 246 -0.10 1.06 6.00
CA ASP A 246 -0.18 -0.38 5.74
C ASP A 246 0.67 -0.84 4.55
N THR A 247 0.80 -0.02 3.52
CA THR A 247 1.54 -0.37 2.29
C THR A 247 3.04 -0.53 2.52
N VAL A 248 3.67 0.42 3.23
CA VAL A 248 5.11 0.35 3.55
C VAL A 248 5.38 -0.76 4.55
N THR A 249 4.54 -0.90 5.58
CA THR A 249 4.58 -2.01 6.54
C THR A 249 4.58 -3.35 5.82
N SER A 250 3.61 -3.57 4.93
CA SER A 250 3.48 -4.83 4.20
C SER A 250 4.65 -5.09 3.26
N THR A 251 5.11 -4.08 2.53
CA THR A 251 6.29 -4.20 1.66
C THR A 251 7.54 -4.58 2.46
N MET A 252 7.79 -3.92 3.60
CA MET A 252 8.90 -4.28 4.49
C MET A 252 8.78 -5.73 4.97
N ASN A 253 7.58 -6.17 5.33
CA ASN A 253 7.35 -7.54 5.81
C ASN A 253 7.73 -8.59 4.76
N PHE A 254 7.36 -8.38 3.49
CA PHE A 254 7.76 -9.29 2.41
C PHE A 254 9.27 -9.26 2.16
N ILE A 255 9.87 -8.08 2.16
CA ILE A 255 11.33 -7.93 2.01
C ILE A 255 12.06 -8.65 3.14
N TRP A 256 11.71 -8.42 4.41
CA TRP A 256 12.37 -9.06 5.55
C TRP A 256 12.14 -10.57 5.60
N ARG A 257 10.93 -11.03 5.26
CA ARG A 257 10.68 -12.47 5.07
C ARG A 257 11.61 -13.07 4.03
N HIS A 258 11.77 -12.40 2.87
CA HIS A 258 12.70 -12.87 1.84
C HIS A 258 14.14 -12.91 2.36
N LEU A 259 14.60 -11.85 2.99
CA LEU A 259 15.96 -11.77 3.55
C LEU A 259 16.20 -12.81 4.66
N ALA A 260 15.19 -13.16 5.42
CA ALA A 260 15.24 -14.22 6.44
C ALA A 260 15.31 -15.62 5.84
N THR A 261 14.77 -15.83 4.63
CA THR A 261 14.69 -17.15 3.97
C THR A 261 15.75 -17.36 2.89
N VAL A 262 16.32 -16.27 2.34
CA VAL A 262 17.32 -16.30 1.27
C VAL A 262 18.60 -15.55 1.68
N PRO A 263 19.51 -16.22 2.44
CA PRO A 263 20.72 -15.58 2.94
C PRO A 263 21.66 -15.02 1.86
N ALA A 264 21.61 -15.57 0.64
CA ALA A 264 22.40 -15.05 -0.48
C ALA A 264 22.00 -13.64 -0.85
N THR A 265 20.69 -13.38 -1.05
CA THR A 265 20.15 -12.04 -1.33
C THR A 265 20.44 -11.07 -0.20
N ARG A 266 20.30 -11.52 1.06
CA ARG A 266 20.61 -10.69 2.23
C ARG A 266 22.07 -10.20 2.22
N ARG A 267 23.05 -11.11 1.95
CA ARG A 267 24.46 -10.75 1.85
C ARG A 267 24.75 -9.81 0.68
N GLU A 268 24.10 -10.02 -0.46
CA GLU A 268 24.27 -9.17 -1.63
C GLU A 268 23.76 -7.73 -1.33
N ILE A 269 22.58 -7.60 -0.73
CA ILE A 269 22.04 -6.29 -0.32
C ILE A 269 22.96 -5.64 0.73
N ALA A 270 23.46 -6.40 1.71
CA ALA A 270 24.41 -5.88 2.69
C ALA A 270 25.67 -5.31 2.01
N GLY A 271 26.16 -5.92 0.94
CA GLY A 271 27.26 -5.40 0.12
C GLY A 271 26.93 -4.15 -0.69
N HIS A 272 25.65 -3.80 -0.82
CA HIS A 272 25.18 -2.61 -1.57
C HIS A 272 24.90 -1.39 -0.68
N LEU A 273 24.86 -1.52 0.65
CA LEU A 273 24.40 -0.46 1.58
C LEU A 273 25.16 0.85 1.41
N GLU A 274 26.47 0.82 1.17
CA GLU A 274 27.35 1.99 0.99
C GLU A 274 27.50 2.36 -0.50
N GLN A 275 26.70 1.78 -1.40
CA GLN A 275 26.76 1.99 -2.84
C GLN A 275 25.39 2.49 -3.34
N PRO A 276 25.12 3.80 -3.33
CA PRO A 276 23.79 4.37 -3.56
C PRO A 276 23.10 3.88 -4.84
N ASP A 277 23.84 3.79 -5.96
CA ASP A 277 23.29 3.36 -7.24
C ASP A 277 22.89 1.86 -7.23
N LYS A 278 23.63 1.01 -6.52
CA LYS A 278 23.30 -0.41 -6.41
C LYS A 278 22.14 -0.62 -5.44
N LEU A 279 22.17 0.07 -4.30
CA LEU A 279 21.07 0.03 -3.35
C LEU A 279 19.77 0.54 -3.99
N SER A 280 19.82 1.64 -4.74
CA SER A 280 18.65 2.17 -5.45
C SER A 280 18.07 1.14 -6.43
N ARG A 281 18.91 0.48 -7.24
CA ARG A 281 18.45 -0.57 -8.16
C ARG A 281 17.86 -1.78 -7.43
N ALA A 282 18.51 -2.21 -6.37
CA ALA A 282 18.01 -3.29 -5.53
C ALA A 282 16.64 -2.96 -4.93
N LEU A 283 16.43 -1.72 -4.48
CA LEU A 283 15.14 -1.26 -3.99
C LEU A 283 14.06 -1.28 -5.07
N GLU A 284 14.34 -0.77 -6.29
CA GLU A 284 13.35 -0.83 -7.38
C GLU A 284 12.94 -2.29 -7.68
N GLU A 285 13.89 -3.22 -7.65
CA GLU A 285 13.58 -4.63 -7.87
C GLU A 285 12.80 -5.26 -6.72
N LEU A 286 13.14 -4.92 -5.46
CA LEU A 286 12.37 -5.35 -4.29
C LEU A 286 10.93 -4.82 -4.35
N PHE A 287 10.74 -3.57 -4.72
CA PHE A 287 9.40 -2.99 -4.91
C PHE A 287 8.64 -3.65 -6.08
N ARG A 288 9.34 -4.01 -7.17
CA ARG A 288 8.72 -4.75 -8.28
C ARG A 288 8.17 -6.09 -7.83
N VAL A 289 9.00 -6.89 -7.18
CA VAL A 289 8.67 -8.27 -6.78
C VAL A 289 7.62 -8.28 -5.67
N TYR A 290 7.71 -7.35 -4.74
CA TYR A 290 6.83 -7.26 -3.56
C TYR A 290 5.84 -6.10 -3.66
N ALA A 291 5.15 -5.99 -4.80
CA ALA A 291 4.04 -5.08 -4.99
C ALA A 291 2.81 -5.60 -4.23
N VAL A 292 2.54 -5.02 -3.08
CA VAL A 292 1.53 -5.51 -2.13
C VAL A 292 0.12 -4.99 -2.41
N SER A 293 -0.01 -3.94 -3.22
CA SER A 293 -1.28 -3.24 -3.44
C SER A 293 -2.10 -3.85 -4.56
N ILE A 294 -3.39 -3.96 -4.34
CA ILE A 294 -4.40 -4.25 -5.34
C ILE A 294 -5.23 -2.99 -5.52
N ILE A 295 -5.19 -2.42 -6.70
CA ILE A 295 -5.82 -1.13 -6.98
C ILE A 295 -7.17 -1.33 -7.66
N TYR A 296 -8.11 -0.46 -7.35
CA TYR A 296 -9.46 -0.50 -7.88
C TYR A 296 -9.74 0.71 -8.77
N ARG A 297 -10.59 0.49 -9.76
CA ARG A 297 -11.14 1.55 -10.61
C ARG A 297 -12.63 1.31 -10.81
N ARG A 298 -13.34 2.39 -11.11
CA ARG A 298 -14.75 2.37 -11.47
C ARG A 298 -14.90 2.83 -12.92
N VAL A 299 -15.64 2.09 -13.73
CA VAL A 299 -15.95 2.48 -15.09
C VAL A 299 -16.91 3.67 -15.11
N LYS A 300 -16.55 4.78 -15.76
CA LYS A 300 -17.36 6.02 -15.75
C LYS A 300 -18.56 5.97 -16.70
N LYS A 301 -18.43 5.25 -17.78
CA LYS A 301 -19.47 5.13 -18.82
C LYS A 301 -19.36 3.81 -19.56
N ASP A 302 -20.45 3.36 -20.14
CA ASP A 302 -20.47 2.19 -21.01
C ASP A 302 -19.36 2.28 -22.04
N THR A 303 -18.53 1.25 -22.12
CA THR A 303 -17.41 1.20 -23.06
C THR A 303 -17.11 -0.23 -23.48
N VAL A 304 -16.52 -0.38 -24.67
CA VAL A 304 -15.95 -1.66 -25.11
C VAL A 304 -14.43 -1.56 -24.97
N TYR A 305 -13.87 -2.39 -24.12
CA TYR A 305 -12.44 -2.47 -23.88
C TYR A 305 -11.90 -3.81 -24.35
N LYS A 306 -11.06 -3.83 -25.38
CA LYS A 306 -10.51 -5.05 -26.01
C LYS A 306 -11.55 -6.13 -26.30
N GLY A 307 -12.72 -5.73 -26.80
CA GLY A 307 -13.83 -6.63 -27.11
C GLY A 307 -14.73 -7.02 -25.92
N VAL A 308 -14.39 -6.59 -24.72
CA VAL A 308 -15.20 -6.81 -23.51
C VAL A 308 -16.11 -5.61 -23.27
N GLN A 309 -17.42 -5.86 -23.13
CA GLN A 309 -18.39 -4.82 -22.78
C GLN A 309 -18.27 -4.52 -21.29
N LEU A 310 -17.82 -3.33 -20.94
CA LEU A 310 -17.84 -2.79 -19.58
C LEU A 310 -19.00 -1.81 -19.44
N LYS A 311 -19.71 -1.85 -18.31
CA LYS A 311 -20.82 -0.94 -18.03
C LYS A 311 -20.40 0.16 -17.05
N ALA A 312 -21.09 1.28 -17.11
CA ALA A 312 -20.95 2.32 -16.11
C ALA A 312 -21.15 1.70 -14.72
N ASP A 313 -20.32 2.10 -13.78
CA ASP A 313 -20.27 1.61 -12.41
C ASP A 313 -19.68 0.20 -12.19
N ASP A 314 -19.30 -0.52 -13.25
CA ASP A 314 -18.51 -1.72 -13.08
C ASP A 314 -17.21 -1.40 -12.33
N MET A 315 -16.85 -2.29 -11.38
CA MET A 315 -15.57 -2.22 -10.71
C MET A 315 -14.51 -3.02 -11.45
N VAL A 316 -13.30 -2.48 -11.50
CA VAL A 316 -12.14 -3.10 -12.16
C VAL A 316 -11.00 -3.19 -11.15
N VAL A 317 -10.46 -4.39 -11.01
CA VAL A 317 -9.29 -4.71 -10.16
C VAL A 317 -8.03 -4.72 -11.01
N LEU A 318 -7.01 -4.04 -10.50
CA LEU A 318 -5.69 -3.87 -11.12
C LEU A 318 -4.62 -4.44 -10.18
N PRO A 319 -4.23 -5.72 -10.31
CA PRO A 319 -3.22 -6.36 -9.46
C PRO A 319 -1.81 -5.99 -9.90
N ASP A 320 -1.18 -5.02 -9.23
CA ASP A 320 0.18 -4.58 -9.54
C ASP A 320 1.21 -5.72 -9.47
N ASN A 321 1.00 -6.66 -8.57
CA ASN A 321 1.85 -7.84 -8.43
C ASN A 321 1.89 -8.69 -9.70
N LEU A 322 0.79 -8.82 -10.45
CA LEU A 322 0.77 -9.54 -11.72
C LEU A 322 1.34 -8.68 -12.86
N ALA A 323 1.00 -7.38 -12.92
CA ALA A 323 1.61 -6.49 -13.89
C ALA A 323 3.14 -6.52 -13.80
N ASN A 324 3.68 -6.50 -12.58
CA ASN A 324 5.11 -6.51 -12.33
C ASN A 324 5.79 -7.86 -12.59
N ARG A 325 5.01 -8.88 -12.91
CA ARG A 325 5.47 -10.24 -13.27
C ARG A 325 5.05 -10.64 -14.70
N ASP A 326 4.59 -9.69 -15.51
CA ASP A 326 4.21 -9.99 -16.89
C ASP A 326 5.48 -10.28 -17.73
N PRO A 327 5.62 -11.51 -18.30
CA PRO A 327 6.80 -11.88 -19.10
C PRO A 327 6.91 -11.11 -20.42
N ALA A 328 5.86 -10.43 -20.85
CA ALA A 328 5.92 -9.53 -22.02
C ALA A 328 6.75 -8.26 -21.74
N VAL A 329 6.97 -7.93 -20.46
CA VAL A 329 7.67 -6.70 -20.02
C VAL A 329 8.95 -6.99 -19.26
N PHE A 330 8.95 -8.07 -18.45
CA PHE A 330 10.07 -8.41 -17.58
C PHE A 330 10.68 -9.75 -18.00
N ASP A 331 11.95 -9.74 -18.33
CA ASP A 331 12.71 -10.99 -18.47
C ASP A 331 12.84 -11.67 -17.10
N ARG A 332 12.62 -13.00 -17.04
CA ARG A 332 12.61 -13.79 -15.79
C ARG A 332 11.78 -13.11 -14.67
N PRO A 333 10.48 -12.87 -14.90
CA PRO A 333 9.66 -12.00 -14.05
C PRO A 333 9.49 -12.49 -12.61
N ALA A 334 9.60 -13.81 -12.38
CA ALA A 334 9.51 -14.42 -11.05
C ALA A 334 10.80 -14.30 -10.22
N GLU A 335 11.94 -14.02 -10.88
CA GLU A 335 13.23 -13.91 -10.20
C GLU A 335 13.46 -12.51 -9.65
N LEU A 336 14.09 -12.45 -8.47
CA LEU A 336 14.62 -11.22 -7.90
C LEU A 336 16.02 -10.97 -8.47
N ASP A 337 16.13 -10.04 -9.40
CA ASP A 337 17.40 -9.64 -10.04
C ASP A 337 17.81 -8.24 -9.58
N LEU A 338 18.64 -8.16 -8.55
CA LEU A 338 19.12 -6.90 -7.96
C LEU A 338 19.97 -6.05 -8.94
N THR A 339 20.31 -6.60 -10.11
CA THR A 339 21.07 -5.90 -11.17
C THR A 339 20.20 -5.39 -12.30
N ARG A 340 18.87 -5.61 -12.26
CA ARG A 340 17.92 -5.21 -13.30
C ARG A 340 18.05 -3.73 -13.61
N LYS A 341 18.37 -3.40 -14.87
CA LYS A 341 18.61 -2.01 -15.31
C LYS A 341 17.33 -1.30 -15.73
N VAL A 342 16.43 -1.99 -16.41
CA VAL A 342 15.14 -1.45 -16.88
C VAL A 342 14.04 -2.08 -16.06
N ASN A 343 13.40 -1.28 -15.23
CA ASN A 343 12.43 -1.77 -14.25
C ASN A 343 11.17 -0.89 -14.22
N PRO A 344 10.31 -0.96 -15.27
CA PRO A 344 9.11 -0.14 -15.38
C PRO A 344 7.96 -0.69 -14.53
N HIS A 345 8.20 -1.06 -13.27
CA HIS A 345 7.19 -1.63 -12.40
C HIS A 345 6.06 -0.63 -12.08
N LEU A 346 4.87 -1.15 -11.81
CA LEU A 346 3.66 -0.37 -11.53
C LEU A 346 3.35 -0.23 -10.03
N THR A 347 4.22 -0.67 -9.14
CA THR A 347 4.01 -0.68 -7.67
C THR A 347 3.56 0.67 -7.11
N PHE A 348 3.99 1.76 -7.71
CA PHE A 348 3.60 3.11 -7.31
C PHE A 348 2.54 3.73 -8.22
N GLY A 349 1.86 2.92 -9.03
CA GLY A 349 0.90 3.40 -10.01
C GLY A 349 1.50 4.31 -11.09
N LEU A 350 0.65 4.86 -11.94
CA LEU A 350 0.99 5.79 -13.02
C LEU A 350 -0.05 6.90 -13.17
N GLY A 351 0.27 7.90 -14.02
CA GLY A 351 -0.64 8.99 -14.33
C GLY A 351 -0.82 9.97 -13.17
N VAL A 352 -1.98 10.61 -13.14
CA VAL A 352 -2.29 11.69 -12.17
C VAL A 352 -2.30 11.19 -10.73
N HIS A 353 -2.67 9.92 -10.51
CA HIS A 353 -2.72 9.27 -9.19
C HIS A 353 -1.44 8.50 -8.82
N ARG A 354 -0.31 8.71 -9.53
CA ARG A 354 0.96 8.09 -9.15
C ARG A 354 1.24 8.34 -7.66
N CYS A 355 1.68 7.33 -6.93
CA CYS A 355 1.90 7.38 -5.48
C CYS A 355 2.71 8.62 -5.07
N LEU A 356 2.14 9.43 -4.19
CA LEU A 356 2.75 10.64 -3.66
C LEU A 356 3.95 10.30 -2.76
N GLY A 357 3.79 9.28 -1.91
CA GLY A 357 4.77 8.83 -0.93
C GLY A 357 5.89 7.94 -1.49
N SER A 358 6.00 7.75 -2.80
CA SER A 358 6.96 6.78 -3.38
C SER A 358 8.42 7.03 -2.97
N HIS A 359 8.84 8.29 -2.85
CA HIS A 359 10.19 8.64 -2.41
C HIS A 359 10.39 8.39 -0.91
N LEU A 360 9.37 8.69 -0.09
CA LEU A 360 9.42 8.42 1.35
C LEU A 360 9.44 6.92 1.64
N ALA A 361 8.61 6.13 0.98
CA ALA A 361 8.62 4.67 1.12
C ALA A 361 9.99 4.07 0.78
N LYS A 362 10.62 4.54 -0.30
CA LYS A 362 11.98 4.12 -0.66
C LYS A 362 13.01 4.53 0.38
N LEU A 363 12.91 5.73 0.93
CA LEU A 363 13.78 6.22 2.00
C LEU A 363 13.64 5.36 3.26
N GLU A 364 12.41 5.05 3.67
CA GLU A 364 12.13 4.23 4.86
C GLU A 364 12.71 2.83 4.71
N VAL A 365 12.46 2.16 3.58
CA VAL A 365 12.99 0.80 3.32
C VAL A 365 14.52 0.83 3.23
N ALA A 366 15.12 1.79 2.52
CA ALA A 366 16.57 1.94 2.41
C ALA A 366 17.22 2.13 3.78
N THR A 367 16.69 3.06 4.57
CA THR A 367 17.21 3.37 5.91
C THR A 367 17.04 2.18 6.84
N ALA A 368 15.91 1.48 6.76
CA ALA A 368 15.68 0.26 7.54
C ALA A 368 16.73 -0.82 7.22
N LEU A 369 17.05 -1.05 5.93
CA LEU A 369 18.10 -1.99 5.52
C LEU A 369 19.49 -1.54 6.03
N GLN A 370 19.81 -0.25 5.89
CA GLN A 370 21.10 0.32 6.30
C GLN A 370 21.34 0.24 7.82
N GLU A 371 20.29 0.35 8.62
CA GLU A 371 20.41 0.29 10.07
C GLU A 371 20.23 -1.13 10.64
N TRP A 372 19.45 -1.98 9.97
CA TRP A 372 19.20 -3.35 10.41
C TRP A 372 20.36 -4.30 10.11
N LEU A 373 20.79 -4.36 8.83
CA LEU A 373 21.72 -5.40 8.39
C LEU A 373 23.11 -5.34 9.06
N PRO A 374 23.70 -4.16 9.39
CA PRO A 374 24.94 -4.12 10.14
C PRO A 374 24.84 -4.61 11.59
N ARG A 375 23.65 -4.51 12.20
CA ARG A 375 23.40 -4.86 13.60
C ARG A 375 22.89 -6.29 13.76
N ILE A 376 22.01 -6.71 12.86
CA ILE A 376 21.36 -8.02 12.84
C ILE A 376 21.63 -8.66 11.48
N ALA A 377 22.89 -9.03 11.27
CA ALA A 377 23.39 -9.51 9.97
C ALA A 377 22.84 -10.90 9.59
N ASP A 378 22.57 -11.75 10.58
CA ASP A 378 22.11 -13.13 10.34
C ASP A 378 20.83 -13.41 11.14
N PHE A 379 19.70 -13.36 10.47
CA PHE A 379 18.39 -13.61 11.05
C PHE A 379 17.58 -14.58 10.20
N ARG A 380 16.62 -15.24 10.81
CA ARG A 380 15.75 -16.27 10.22
C ARG A 380 14.34 -16.18 10.76
N ILE A 381 13.39 -16.79 10.05
CA ILE A 381 12.04 -16.97 10.57
C ILE A 381 12.09 -17.86 11.82
N ASP A 382 11.40 -17.46 12.90
CA ASP A 382 11.17 -18.35 14.04
C ASP A 382 10.03 -19.32 13.70
N THR A 383 10.39 -20.54 13.32
CA THR A 383 9.43 -21.57 12.90
C THR A 383 8.57 -22.12 14.05
N ALA A 384 8.89 -21.79 15.29
CA ALA A 384 8.06 -22.14 16.45
C ALA A 384 6.78 -21.30 16.54
N ILE A 385 6.76 -20.14 15.87
CA ILE A 385 5.61 -19.23 15.85
C ILE A 385 5.04 -19.18 14.43
N PRO A 386 3.73 -19.42 14.22
CA PRO A 386 3.14 -19.38 12.90
C PRO A 386 3.16 -17.97 12.30
N VAL A 387 3.60 -17.85 11.06
CA VAL A 387 3.41 -16.65 10.25
C VAL A 387 1.93 -16.54 9.87
N LYS A 388 1.31 -15.40 10.15
CA LYS A 388 -0.10 -15.14 9.80
C LYS A 388 -0.16 -14.14 8.66
N ILE A 389 -0.75 -14.57 7.54
CA ILE A 389 -0.93 -13.73 6.35
C ILE A 389 -2.36 -13.20 6.24
N TYR A 390 -2.54 -12.18 5.43
CA TYR A 390 -3.85 -11.70 4.98
C TYR A 390 -3.78 -11.30 3.50
N ALA A 391 -4.94 -11.34 2.84
CA ALA A 391 -5.16 -10.86 1.48
C ALA A 391 -6.16 -9.70 1.49
N GLY A 392 -6.35 -9.04 0.35
CA GLY A 392 -7.28 -7.92 0.18
C GLY A 392 -6.63 -6.74 -0.56
N PRO A 393 -7.06 -5.50 -0.29
CA PRO A 393 -6.54 -4.28 -0.96
C PRO A 393 -5.02 -4.12 -0.81
N VAL A 394 -4.50 -4.54 0.33
CA VAL A 394 -3.08 -4.69 0.60
C VAL A 394 -2.86 -6.09 1.14
N MET A 395 -1.93 -6.82 0.57
CA MET A 395 -1.52 -8.15 1.03
C MET A 395 -0.40 -8.00 2.08
N GLY A 396 -0.39 -8.85 3.11
CA GLY A 396 0.63 -8.73 4.14
C GLY A 396 0.65 -9.80 5.21
N PHE A 397 1.32 -9.50 6.30
CA PHE A 397 1.48 -10.36 7.46
C PHE A 397 0.93 -9.69 8.71
N ARG A 398 0.15 -10.40 9.51
CA ARG A 398 -0.25 -9.95 10.87
C ARG A 398 0.87 -10.13 11.88
N SER A 399 1.80 -11.05 11.60
CA SER A 399 2.93 -11.39 12.46
C SER A 399 4.03 -11.98 11.59
N LEU A 400 5.27 -11.51 11.80
CA LEU A 400 6.47 -12.04 11.15
C LEU A 400 7.54 -12.25 12.23
N PRO A 401 7.53 -13.43 12.89
CA PRO A 401 8.47 -13.73 13.95
C PRO A 401 9.87 -13.96 13.37
N LEU A 402 10.82 -13.17 13.80
CA LEU A 402 12.23 -13.26 13.44
C LEU A 402 13.07 -13.58 14.66
N ARG A 403 14.16 -14.34 14.44
CA ARG A 403 15.16 -14.63 15.47
C ARG A 403 16.58 -14.55 14.92
N TRP A 404 17.51 -14.23 15.77
CA TRP A 404 18.97 -14.19 15.50
C TRP A 404 19.74 -14.53 16.77
N ASP A 405 21.05 -14.73 16.62
CA ASP A 405 21.90 -14.94 17.77
C ASP A 405 22.29 -13.56 18.31
N ALA A 406 21.81 -13.23 19.54
CA ALA A 406 22.16 -11.98 20.18
C ALA A 406 23.69 -11.88 20.34
N ARG A 407 24.23 -10.68 20.11
CA ARG A 407 25.66 -10.45 20.38
C ARG A 407 25.86 -10.54 21.90
N ALA A 408 26.81 -11.38 22.31
CA ALA A 408 27.23 -11.54 23.69
C ALA A 408 27.90 -10.25 24.20
#